data_2169d016f690812c4f488e9fa6f27558
#
_entry.id   2169d016f690812c4f488e9fa6f27558
#
_cell.length_a   1.000
_cell.length_b   1.000
_cell.length_c   1.000
_cell.angle_alpha   90.00
_cell.angle_beta   90.00
_cell.angle_gamma   90.00
#
_symmetry.space_group_name_H-M   'P 1'
#
loop_
_entity.id
_entity.type
_entity.pdbx_description
1 polymer ?
#
loop_
_entity_poly.entity_id
_entity_poly.type
_entity_poly.pdbx_seq_one_letter_code
_entity_poly.pdbx_strand_id
1 'polypeptide(L)'
;MRVRLEGDWPGPVTIQRGWWRAVARPWNDATPMAHLRVHRGGPGFLEECAAALLALPGVTGVLSPPLLPAARGPWEQAGFALHARLVLMRRELDSMTAPDHVVATGDLRDLPDALRVDQAAFDTFWRFDRTALLEAVQATHQGAIHLVRRPGGGLAGYAITGRGGTLAYLQRVAVDPAWQGRGLGRSLVRTAAEWARGHGASALLLNTPEGNGSAAALYASEGFRTVTRDLAVLARTA
;
A
#
# COMPACT_ATOMS: atom_id res chain seq x y z
N MET A 1 27.97 -14.48 12.13
CA MET A 1 28.20 -13.08 11.67
C MET A 1 26.88 -12.35 11.92
N ARG A 2 26.86 -11.28 12.72
CA ARG A 2 25.63 -10.50 13.02
C ARG A 2 25.25 -9.60 11.84
N VAL A 3 23.98 -9.23 11.73
CA VAL A 3 23.52 -8.22 10.76
C VAL A 3 24.14 -6.85 11.10
N ARG A 4 24.39 -6.05 10.06
CA ARG A 4 24.80 -4.65 10.18
C ARG A 4 23.67 -3.76 9.70
N LEU A 5 23.35 -2.72 10.46
CA LEU A 5 22.40 -1.67 10.09
C LEU A 5 23.18 -0.46 9.58
N GLU A 6 22.70 0.13 8.49
CA GLU A 6 23.22 1.36 7.89
C GLU A 6 22.04 2.33 7.66
N GLY A 7 22.19 3.56 8.14
CA GLY A 7 21.16 4.61 8.11
C GLY A 7 20.73 5.01 9.54
N ASP A 8 19.95 6.10 9.61
CA ASP A 8 19.51 6.70 10.87
C ASP A 8 18.00 6.48 11.06
N TRP A 9 17.64 5.73 12.11
CA TRP A 9 16.26 5.54 12.50
C TRP A 9 15.70 6.79 13.20
N PRO A 10 14.45 7.25 12.88
CA PRO A 10 13.38 6.59 12.15
C PRO A 10 13.40 6.77 10.61
N GLY A 11 14.49 7.22 10.02
CA GLY A 11 14.69 7.16 8.56
C GLY A 11 14.81 5.73 8.04
N PRO A 12 14.88 5.55 6.71
CA PRO A 12 15.11 4.24 6.11
C PRO A 12 16.48 3.68 6.50
N VAL A 13 16.51 2.41 6.89
CA VAL A 13 17.73 1.67 7.20
C VAL A 13 17.93 0.49 6.27
N THR A 14 19.17 0.24 5.87
CA THR A 14 19.57 -0.97 5.17
C THR A 14 20.15 -1.96 6.17
N ILE A 15 19.75 -3.24 6.07
CA ILE A 15 20.22 -4.32 6.92
C ILE A 15 20.95 -5.35 6.06
N GLN A 16 22.19 -5.67 6.40
CA GLN A 16 23.04 -6.53 5.58
C GLN A 16 23.72 -7.61 6.40
N ARG A 17 23.91 -8.79 5.78
CA ARG A 17 24.76 -9.87 6.24
C ARG A 17 25.36 -10.61 5.04
N GLY A 18 26.61 -10.29 4.69
CA GLY A 18 27.20 -10.78 3.45
C GLY A 18 26.40 -10.33 2.23
N TRP A 19 25.89 -11.31 1.45
CA TRP A 19 25.07 -11.06 0.26
C TRP A 19 23.57 -10.86 0.57
N TRP A 20 23.15 -11.06 1.79
CA TRP A 20 21.75 -10.90 2.21
C TRP A 20 21.46 -9.44 2.53
N ARG A 21 20.33 -8.98 2.04
CA ARG A 21 19.95 -7.57 2.13
C ARG A 21 18.47 -7.41 2.41
N ALA A 22 18.18 -6.53 3.33
CA ALA A 22 16.82 -6.03 3.63
C ALA A 22 16.86 -4.51 3.77
N VAL A 23 15.69 -3.90 3.69
CA VAL A 23 15.47 -2.49 4.03
C VAL A 23 14.31 -2.41 5.02
N ALA A 24 14.40 -1.47 5.94
CA ALA A 24 13.32 -1.17 6.85
C ALA A 24 13.13 0.33 7.02
N ARG A 25 11.91 0.73 7.34
CA ARG A 25 11.52 2.08 7.73
C ARG A 25 10.35 2.00 8.72
N PRO A 26 9.92 3.09 9.38
CA PRO A 26 8.66 3.09 10.09
C PRO A 26 7.51 2.64 9.19
N TRP A 27 6.52 1.93 9.76
CA TRP A 27 5.30 1.57 9.02
C TRP A 27 4.60 2.83 8.49
N ASN A 28 4.40 3.78 9.39
CA ASN A 28 4.00 5.16 9.12
C ASN A 28 4.43 6.05 10.30
N ASP A 29 4.04 7.32 10.28
CA ASP A 29 4.39 8.34 11.29
C ASP A 29 3.66 8.20 12.63
N ALA A 30 2.71 7.26 12.75
CA ALA A 30 1.86 7.13 13.93
C ALA A 30 1.91 5.75 14.61
N THR A 31 2.42 4.74 13.90
CA THR A 31 2.49 3.37 14.39
C THR A 31 3.94 3.06 14.76
N PRO A 32 4.26 2.72 16.02
CA PRO A 32 5.63 2.48 16.47
C PRO A 32 6.15 1.11 16.02
N MET A 33 5.94 0.77 14.76
CA MET A 33 6.36 -0.50 14.17
C MET A 33 7.21 -0.25 12.91
N ALA A 34 8.20 -1.13 12.70
CA ALA A 34 9.04 -1.11 11.53
C ALA A 34 8.43 -1.94 10.39
N HIS A 35 8.43 -1.42 9.17
CA HIS A 35 8.12 -2.17 7.95
C HIS A 35 9.40 -2.76 7.39
N LEU A 36 9.52 -4.08 7.37
CA LEU A 36 10.71 -4.81 6.89
C LEU A 36 10.45 -5.39 5.50
N ARG A 37 11.30 -5.06 4.54
CA ARG A 37 11.31 -5.66 3.19
C ARG A 37 12.63 -6.39 2.95
N VAL A 38 12.56 -7.69 2.69
CA VAL A 38 13.75 -8.51 2.42
C VAL A 38 13.91 -8.70 0.91
N HIS A 39 15.02 -8.25 0.38
CA HIS A 39 15.39 -8.43 -1.02
C HIS A 39 16.03 -9.80 -1.26
N ARG A 40 16.85 -10.25 -0.33
CA ARG A 40 17.51 -11.56 -0.36
C ARG A 40 17.81 -12.01 1.08
N GLY A 41 17.40 -13.23 1.44
CA GLY A 41 17.62 -13.80 2.75
C GLY A 41 16.69 -14.98 3.03
N GLY A 42 17.02 -15.78 4.02
CA GLY A 42 16.21 -16.88 4.55
C GLY A 42 15.66 -16.58 5.94
N PRO A 43 14.98 -17.56 6.59
CA PRO A 43 14.33 -17.37 7.89
C PRO A 43 15.27 -16.84 8.98
N GLY A 44 16.47 -17.38 9.09
CA GLY A 44 17.45 -16.92 10.09
C GLY A 44 17.94 -15.49 9.87
N PHE A 45 17.97 -15.00 8.62
CA PHE A 45 18.25 -13.59 8.35
C PHE A 45 17.06 -12.69 8.69
N LEU A 46 15.83 -13.13 8.39
CA LEU A 46 14.60 -12.46 8.82
C LEU A 46 14.55 -12.30 10.34
N GLU A 47 14.89 -13.37 11.07
CA GLU A 47 14.93 -13.35 12.53
C GLU A 47 15.93 -12.33 13.07
N GLU A 48 17.15 -12.32 12.53
CA GLU A 48 18.19 -11.35 12.90
C GLU A 48 17.78 -9.91 12.55
N CYS A 49 17.17 -9.68 11.39
CA CYS A 49 16.63 -8.37 11.00
C CYS A 49 15.57 -7.88 12.00
N ALA A 50 14.63 -8.75 12.35
CA ALA A 50 13.58 -8.42 13.30
C ALA A 50 14.16 -8.10 14.69
N ALA A 51 15.08 -8.91 15.18
CA ALA A 51 15.74 -8.69 16.47
C ALA A 51 16.51 -7.35 16.48
N ALA A 52 17.21 -7.03 15.39
CA ALA A 52 17.96 -5.78 15.28
C ALA A 52 17.05 -4.55 15.23
N LEU A 53 15.90 -4.64 14.56
CA LEU A 53 14.90 -3.57 14.51
C LEU A 53 14.20 -3.37 15.85
N LEU A 54 13.83 -4.46 16.55
CA LEU A 54 13.22 -4.40 17.88
C LEU A 54 14.17 -3.81 18.96
N ALA A 55 15.48 -3.83 18.72
CA ALA A 55 16.47 -3.18 19.59
C ALA A 55 16.57 -1.66 19.36
N LEU A 56 15.94 -1.11 18.30
CA LEU A 56 15.94 0.32 18.04
C LEU A 56 14.96 1.06 18.98
N PRO A 57 15.30 2.29 19.42
CA PRO A 57 14.41 3.08 20.27
C PRO A 57 13.04 3.32 19.63
N GLY A 58 11.99 3.05 20.40
CA GLY A 58 10.60 3.32 19.98
C GLY A 58 10.00 2.28 19.03
N VAL A 59 10.71 1.21 18.68
CA VAL A 59 10.17 0.12 17.85
C VAL A 59 9.53 -0.93 18.76
N THR A 60 8.22 -1.11 18.64
CA THR A 60 7.43 -2.10 19.42
C THR A 60 7.14 -3.38 18.64
N GLY A 61 7.35 -3.36 17.32
CA GLY A 61 7.12 -4.51 16.46
C GLY A 61 7.69 -4.31 15.06
N VAL A 62 7.78 -5.42 14.33
CA VAL A 62 8.25 -5.46 12.94
C VAL A 62 7.16 -6.10 12.08
N LEU A 63 6.80 -5.44 10.99
CA LEU A 63 5.75 -5.85 10.06
C LEU A 63 6.36 -6.34 8.75
N SER A 64 5.78 -7.39 8.19
CA SER A 64 6.04 -7.83 6.82
C SER A 64 5.33 -6.92 5.80
N PRO A 65 5.71 -6.96 4.51
CA PRO A 65 4.81 -6.55 3.45
C PRO A 65 3.59 -7.49 3.39
N PRO A 66 2.52 -7.14 2.65
CA PRO A 66 1.44 -8.08 2.37
C PRO A 66 1.96 -9.34 1.67
N LEU A 67 1.70 -10.51 2.26
CA LEU A 67 2.22 -11.81 1.82
C LEU A 67 1.09 -12.74 1.38
N LEU A 68 1.23 -13.34 0.21
CA LEU A 68 0.40 -14.50 -0.18
C LEU A 68 0.76 -15.72 0.69
N PRO A 69 -0.15 -16.70 0.84
CA PRO A 69 0.09 -17.90 1.66
C PRO A 69 1.43 -18.59 1.39
N ALA A 70 1.79 -18.74 0.11
CA ALA A 70 3.04 -19.39 -0.30
C ALA A 70 4.31 -18.64 0.15
N ALA A 71 4.23 -17.36 0.48
CA ALA A 71 5.37 -16.53 0.88
C ALA A 71 5.52 -16.39 2.42
N ARG A 72 4.60 -16.94 3.21
CA ARG A 72 4.59 -16.75 4.68
C ARG A 72 5.57 -17.62 5.42
N GLY A 73 5.80 -18.85 4.95
CA GLY A 73 6.59 -19.85 5.68
C GLY A 73 7.91 -19.33 6.24
N PRO A 74 8.78 -18.63 5.49
CA PRO A 74 10.01 -18.06 6.02
C PRO A 74 9.80 -17.02 7.13
N TRP A 75 8.72 -16.25 7.09
CA TRP A 75 8.36 -15.25 8.09
C TRP A 75 7.84 -15.91 9.37
N GLU A 76 6.97 -16.93 9.23
CA GLU A 76 6.44 -17.70 10.36
C GLU A 76 7.58 -18.45 11.09
N GLN A 77 8.52 -19.03 10.34
CA GLN A 77 9.73 -19.65 10.91
C GLN A 77 10.62 -18.64 11.66
N ALA A 78 10.61 -17.36 11.25
CA ALA A 78 11.30 -16.27 11.93
C ALA A 78 10.50 -15.66 13.09
N GLY A 79 9.40 -16.29 13.52
CA GLY A 79 8.60 -15.88 14.68
C GLY A 79 7.58 -14.77 14.39
N PHE A 80 7.21 -14.53 13.12
CA PHE A 80 6.14 -13.61 12.78
C PHE A 80 4.79 -14.33 12.85
N ALA A 81 3.78 -13.65 13.36
CA ALA A 81 2.39 -14.13 13.43
C ALA A 81 1.45 -13.22 12.64
N LEU A 82 0.25 -13.72 12.33
CA LEU A 82 -0.78 -12.94 11.63
C LEU A 82 -1.12 -11.67 12.42
N HIS A 83 -1.01 -10.53 11.75
CA HIS A 83 -1.39 -9.21 12.29
C HIS A 83 -2.65 -8.66 11.61
N ALA A 84 -2.71 -8.70 10.28
CA ALA A 84 -3.86 -8.22 9.54
C ALA A 84 -4.11 -9.06 8.28
N ARG A 85 -5.40 -9.21 7.91
CA ARG A 85 -5.81 -9.84 6.65
C ARG A 85 -6.24 -8.80 5.64
N LEU A 86 -5.91 -9.09 4.39
CA LEU A 86 -6.28 -8.29 3.23
C LEU A 86 -6.99 -9.18 2.20
N VAL A 87 -7.91 -8.59 1.48
CA VAL A 87 -8.56 -9.21 0.32
C VAL A 87 -7.86 -8.68 -0.92
N LEU A 88 -7.28 -9.58 -1.72
CA LEU A 88 -6.76 -9.26 -3.05
C LEU A 88 -7.89 -9.39 -4.06
N MET A 89 -8.11 -8.35 -4.84
CA MET A 89 -9.14 -8.31 -5.85
C MET A 89 -8.55 -7.96 -7.22
N ARG A 90 -9.21 -8.45 -8.29
CA ARG A 90 -8.80 -8.25 -9.68
C ARG A 90 -10.01 -7.91 -10.54
N ARG A 91 -9.83 -7.00 -11.49
CA ARG A 91 -10.77 -6.69 -12.55
C ARG A 91 -10.09 -6.80 -13.91
N GLU A 92 -10.72 -7.48 -14.88
CA GLU A 92 -10.33 -7.42 -16.29
C GLU A 92 -10.73 -6.06 -16.89
N LEU A 93 -9.92 -5.55 -17.81
CA LEU A 93 -10.09 -4.21 -18.38
C LEU A 93 -10.66 -4.23 -19.82
N ASP A 94 -11.48 -5.23 -20.10
CA ASP A 94 -12.15 -5.42 -21.39
C ASP A 94 -13.31 -4.43 -21.63
N SER A 95 -14.04 -4.09 -20.57
CA SER A 95 -15.14 -3.14 -20.61
C SER A 95 -14.96 -2.03 -19.58
N MET A 96 -15.32 -0.79 -19.96
CA MET A 96 -15.14 0.39 -19.13
C MET A 96 -16.43 1.19 -19.03
N THR A 97 -16.69 1.72 -17.84
CA THR A 97 -17.73 2.72 -17.58
C THR A 97 -17.04 4.03 -17.26
N ALA A 98 -17.47 5.09 -17.91
CA ALA A 98 -16.91 6.43 -17.69
C ALA A 98 -17.11 6.89 -16.23
N PRO A 99 -16.20 7.71 -15.69
CA PRO A 99 -16.38 8.32 -14.37
C PRO A 99 -17.55 9.33 -14.40
N ASP A 100 -18.32 9.37 -13.30
CA ASP A 100 -19.48 10.29 -13.17
C ASP A 100 -19.03 11.71 -12.75
N HIS A 101 -17.80 11.85 -12.24
CA HIS A 101 -17.21 13.11 -11.79
C HIS A 101 -15.92 13.39 -12.55
N VAL A 102 -15.58 14.67 -12.66
CA VAL A 102 -14.31 15.11 -13.25
C VAL A 102 -13.15 14.68 -12.33
N VAL A 103 -12.22 13.93 -12.89
CA VAL A 103 -10.99 13.49 -12.22
C VAL A 103 -9.83 14.07 -12.99
N ALA A 104 -9.04 14.91 -12.33
CA ALA A 104 -7.84 15.52 -12.92
C ALA A 104 -6.61 14.63 -12.74
N THR A 105 -5.62 14.75 -13.62
CA THR A 105 -4.29 14.20 -13.40
C THR A 105 -3.55 15.09 -12.41
N GLY A 106 -2.91 14.47 -11.40
CA GLY A 106 -2.07 15.11 -10.41
C GLY A 106 -0.59 14.88 -10.63
N ASP A 107 0.22 15.56 -9.84
CA ASP A 107 1.67 15.38 -9.78
C ASP A 107 2.18 15.40 -8.32
N LEU A 108 3.51 15.38 -8.13
CA LEU A 108 4.13 15.34 -6.80
C LEU A 108 3.85 16.60 -5.95
N ARG A 109 3.43 17.72 -6.54
CA ARG A 109 3.04 18.94 -5.82
C ARG A 109 1.70 18.79 -5.10
N ASP A 110 0.87 17.84 -5.55
CA ASP A 110 -0.43 17.54 -4.93
C ASP A 110 -0.32 16.59 -3.71
N LEU A 111 0.87 16.01 -3.47
CA LEU A 111 1.05 15.03 -2.38
C LEU A 111 0.73 15.57 -0.98
N PRO A 112 1.01 16.84 -0.61
CA PRO A 112 0.60 17.36 0.69
C PRO A 112 -0.92 17.35 0.89
N ASP A 113 -1.70 17.64 -0.16
CA ASP A 113 -3.16 17.61 -0.14
C ASP A 113 -3.68 16.17 -0.12
N ALA A 114 -3.08 15.27 -0.90
CA ALA A 114 -3.39 13.85 -0.90
C ALA A 114 -3.12 13.23 0.47
N LEU A 115 -2.02 13.59 1.13
CA LEU A 115 -1.69 13.12 2.47
C LEU A 115 -2.74 13.54 3.51
N ARG A 116 -3.24 14.80 3.45
CA ARG A 116 -4.33 15.26 4.33
C ARG A 116 -5.61 14.43 4.15
N VAL A 117 -5.97 14.11 2.90
CA VAL A 117 -7.12 13.25 2.60
C VAL A 117 -6.90 11.84 3.11
N ASP A 118 -5.70 11.29 2.92
CA ASP A 118 -5.35 9.95 3.40
C ASP A 118 -5.47 9.83 4.92
N GLN A 119 -4.86 10.76 5.64
CA GLN A 119 -4.87 10.80 7.10
C GLN A 119 -6.28 10.98 7.70
N ALA A 120 -7.20 11.64 6.97
CA ALA A 120 -8.58 11.76 7.36
C ALA A 120 -9.43 10.52 7.03
N ALA A 121 -9.07 9.79 5.97
CA ALA A 121 -9.86 8.66 5.46
C ALA A 121 -9.51 7.31 6.09
N PHE A 122 -8.31 7.16 6.64
CA PHE A 122 -7.83 5.89 7.21
C PHE A 122 -7.51 6.02 8.70
N ASP A 123 -7.67 4.88 9.40
CA ASP A 123 -7.24 4.77 10.79
C ASP A 123 -5.70 4.86 10.92
N THR A 124 -5.24 4.96 12.17
CA THR A 124 -3.82 5.13 12.50
C THR A 124 -2.92 4.07 11.89
N PHE A 125 -3.37 2.81 11.80
CA PHE A 125 -2.54 1.72 11.26
C PHE A 125 -2.47 1.78 9.73
N TRP A 126 -3.58 2.04 9.04
CA TRP A 126 -3.64 1.99 7.58
C TRP A 126 -3.33 3.31 6.88
N ARG A 127 -3.26 4.44 7.59
CA ARG A 127 -2.94 5.72 6.97
C ARG A 127 -1.51 5.72 6.41
N PHE A 128 -1.31 6.44 5.32
CA PHE A 128 0.02 6.68 4.78
C PHE A 128 0.66 7.89 5.46
N ASP A 129 1.97 7.83 5.61
CA ASP A 129 2.82 9.01 5.78
C ASP A 129 3.35 9.49 4.41
N ARG A 130 4.13 10.56 4.42
CA ARG A 130 4.74 11.09 3.19
C ARG A 130 5.59 10.04 2.47
N THR A 131 6.34 9.23 3.18
CA THR A 131 7.22 8.20 2.61
C THR A 131 6.41 7.10 1.95
N ALA A 132 5.38 6.59 2.62
CA ALA A 132 4.49 5.56 2.06
C ALA A 132 3.75 6.06 0.81
N LEU A 133 3.33 7.33 0.81
CA LEU A 133 2.67 7.95 -0.33
C LEU A 133 3.61 8.05 -1.55
N LEU A 134 4.85 8.49 -1.33
CA LEU A 134 5.89 8.53 -2.38
C LEU A 134 6.22 7.13 -2.90
N GLU A 135 6.37 6.15 -2.00
CA GLU A 135 6.60 4.75 -2.40
C GLU A 135 5.46 4.20 -3.24
N ALA A 136 4.21 4.53 -2.92
CA ALA A 136 3.06 4.11 -3.72
C ALA A 136 3.10 4.68 -5.14
N VAL A 137 3.47 5.97 -5.30
CA VAL A 137 3.64 6.60 -6.62
C VAL A 137 4.78 5.95 -7.41
N GLN A 138 5.86 5.55 -6.74
CA GLN A 138 7.07 5.00 -7.34
C GLN A 138 7.08 3.45 -7.37
N ALA A 139 6.03 2.80 -6.91
CA ALA A 139 5.96 1.34 -6.79
C ALA A 139 6.09 0.60 -8.13
N THR A 140 5.83 1.30 -9.23
CA THR A 140 5.90 0.76 -10.60
C THR A 140 6.60 1.74 -11.53
N HIS A 141 7.10 1.22 -12.65
CA HIS A 141 7.82 2.03 -13.63
C HIS A 141 6.96 3.13 -14.27
N GLN A 142 5.66 2.90 -14.40
CA GLN A 142 4.68 3.88 -14.87
C GLN A 142 3.63 4.05 -13.77
N GLY A 143 3.34 5.29 -13.40
CA GLY A 143 2.34 5.61 -12.39
C GLY A 143 1.59 6.89 -12.71
N ALA A 144 0.41 7.03 -12.12
CA ALA A 144 -0.42 8.22 -12.22
C ALA A 144 -1.07 8.54 -10.87
N ILE A 145 -1.27 9.84 -10.63
CA ILE A 145 -2.06 10.37 -9.52
C ILE A 145 -3.35 10.92 -10.12
N HIS A 146 -4.48 10.50 -9.59
CA HIS A 146 -5.81 10.93 -9.99
C HIS A 146 -6.43 11.75 -8.86
N LEU A 147 -7.03 12.90 -9.17
CA LEU A 147 -7.48 13.87 -8.17
C LEU A 147 -8.92 14.29 -8.40
N VAL A 148 -9.72 14.28 -7.36
CA VAL A 148 -11.01 14.99 -7.31
C VAL A 148 -10.81 16.25 -6.47
N ARG A 149 -10.93 17.42 -7.12
CA ARG A 149 -10.76 18.73 -6.47
C ARG A 149 -12.07 19.22 -5.88
N ARG A 150 -11.99 19.99 -4.80
CA ARG A 150 -13.16 20.66 -4.18
C ARG A 150 -13.46 21.95 -4.90
N PRO A 151 -14.71 22.38 -4.96
CA PRO A 151 -15.04 23.78 -5.21
C PRO A 151 -14.35 24.66 -4.13
N GLY A 152 -13.63 25.68 -4.55
CA GLY A 152 -12.88 26.57 -3.64
C GLY A 152 -11.49 26.09 -3.21
N GLY A 153 -11.01 24.95 -3.74
CA GLY A 153 -9.64 24.49 -3.55
C GLY A 153 -9.46 23.27 -2.64
N GLY A 154 -8.29 22.64 -2.72
CA GLY A 154 -7.97 21.40 -2.03
C GLY A 154 -8.56 20.15 -2.68
N LEU A 155 -8.36 18.98 -2.06
CA LEU A 155 -8.81 17.69 -2.59
C LEU A 155 -9.99 17.12 -1.79
N ALA A 156 -10.97 16.57 -2.51
CA ALA A 156 -12.05 15.74 -1.96
C ALA A 156 -11.66 14.26 -1.95
N GLY A 157 -10.76 13.85 -2.86
CA GLY A 157 -10.26 12.49 -2.94
C GLY A 157 -9.10 12.35 -3.92
N TYR A 158 -8.39 11.25 -3.82
CA TYR A 158 -7.31 10.91 -4.75
C TYR A 158 -7.18 9.40 -4.94
N ALA A 159 -6.53 9.02 -6.03
CA ALA A 159 -6.06 7.65 -6.23
C ALA A 159 -4.65 7.64 -6.81
N ILE A 160 -3.92 6.56 -6.54
CA ILE A 160 -2.61 6.27 -7.14
C ILE A 160 -2.73 4.95 -7.88
N THR A 161 -2.36 4.98 -9.15
CA THR A 161 -2.35 3.79 -10.02
C THR A 161 -0.97 3.59 -10.58
N GLY A 162 -0.53 2.35 -10.68
CA GLY A 162 0.74 2.02 -11.28
C GLY A 162 0.63 0.81 -12.20
N ARG A 163 1.53 0.70 -13.19
CA ARG A 163 1.58 -0.41 -14.14
C ARG A 163 2.93 -1.11 -14.12
N GLY A 164 2.89 -2.45 -14.07
CA GLY A 164 4.05 -3.33 -14.25
C GLY A 164 3.72 -4.47 -15.21
N GLY A 165 4.34 -4.48 -16.39
CA GLY A 165 4.05 -5.46 -17.44
C GLY A 165 2.63 -5.33 -17.97
N THR A 166 1.87 -6.41 -17.99
CA THR A 166 0.45 -6.47 -18.42
C THR A 166 -0.55 -6.24 -17.28
N LEU A 167 -0.07 -6.01 -16.06
CA LEU A 167 -0.92 -5.76 -14.90
C LEU A 167 -0.78 -4.31 -14.43
N ALA A 168 -1.88 -3.75 -13.96
CA ALA A 168 -1.88 -2.50 -13.22
C ALA A 168 -2.31 -2.74 -11.77
N TYR A 169 -1.97 -1.80 -10.91
CA TYR A 169 -2.24 -1.85 -9.48
C TYR A 169 -2.86 -0.53 -9.03
N LEU A 170 -4.03 -0.60 -8.42
CA LEU A 170 -4.62 0.51 -7.69
C LEU A 170 -3.97 0.55 -6.31
N GLN A 171 -2.89 1.33 -6.20
CA GLN A 171 -2.02 1.39 -5.02
C GLN A 171 -2.72 2.04 -3.83
N ARG A 172 -3.57 3.05 -4.10
CA ARG A 172 -4.31 3.77 -3.08
C ARG A 172 -5.56 4.42 -3.67
N VAL A 173 -6.64 4.45 -2.89
CA VAL A 173 -7.81 5.31 -3.12
C VAL A 173 -8.24 5.86 -1.76
N ALA A 174 -8.42 7.16 -1.68
CA ALA A 174 -8.96 7.82 -0.50
C ALA A 174 -9.95 8.91 -0.90
N VAL A 175 -11.02 9.03 -0.13
CA VAL A 175 -12.00 10.10 -0.22
C VAL A 175 -12.19 10.68 1.18
N ASP A 176 -12.04 11.99 1.29
CA ASP A 176 -12.27 12.71 2.53
C ASP A 176 -13.64 12.34 3.12
N PRO A 177 -13.74 11.99 4.42
CA PRO A 177 -14.99 11.57 5.05
C PRO A 177 -16.18 12.51 4.80
N ALA A 178 -15.93 13.84 4.78
CA ALA A 178 -16.97 14.84 4.50
C ALA A 178 -17.49 14.79 3.05
N TRP A 179 -16.81 14.08 2.16
CA TRP A 179 -17.13 13.97 0.73
C TRP A 179 -17.48 12.54 0.30
N GLN A 180 -17.50 11.59 1.21
CA GLN A 180 -17.93 10.21 0.93
C GLN A 180 -19.42 10.13 0.61
N GLY A 181 -19.87 8.99 0.08
CA GLY A 181 -21.28 8.76 -0.29
C GLY A 181 -21.74 9.50 -1.56
N ARG A 182 -20.85 10.23 -2.25
CA ARG A 182 -21.19 11.05 -3.44
C ARG A 182 -20.68 10.46 -4.76
N GLY A 183 -20.24 9.20 -4.79
CA GLY A 183 -19.72 8.55 -6.00
C GLY A 183 -18.26 8.87 -6.36
N LEU A 184 -17.55 9.72 -5.58
CA LEU A 184 -16.19 10.15 -5.90
C LEU A 184 -15.20 8.99 -5.94
N GLY A 185 -15.28 8.06 -4.98
CA GLY A 185 -14.45 6.86 -4.96
C GLY A 185 -14.65 5.99 -6.20
N ARG A 186 -15.90 5.86 -6.68
CA ARG A 186 -16.24 5.16 -7.92
C ARG A 186 -15.59 5.82 -9.14
N SER A 187 -15.68 7.13 -9.25
CA SER A 187 -15.05 7.88 -10.35
C SER A 187 -13.54 7.75 -10.34
N LEU A 188 -12.89 7.77 -9.16
CA LEU A 188 -11.45 7.53 -9.02
C LEU A 188 -11.07 6.12 -9.48
N VAL A 189 -11.83 5.09 -9.10
CA VAL A 189 -11.59 3.69 -9.51
C VAL A 189 -11.77 3.52 -11.03
N ARG A 190 -12.81 4.13 -11.62
CA ARG A 190 -13.05 4.08 -13.07
C ARG A 190 -11.94 4.78 -13.85
N THR A 191 -11.52 5.96 -13.42
CA THR A 191 -10.39 6.69 -14.04
C THR A 191 -9.09 5.90 -13.94
N ALA A 192 -8.81 5.28 -12.80
CA ALA A 192 -7.65 4.41 -12.62
C ALA A 192 -7.66 3.22 -13.57
N ALA A 193 -8.83 2.59 -13.75
CA ALA A 193 -9.00 1.47 -14.68
C ALA A 193 -8.87 1.91 -16.15
N GLU A 194 -9.42 3.06 -16.50
CA GLU A 194 -9.30 3.65 -17.84
C GLU A 194 -7.83 3.99 -18.16
N TRP A 195 -7.14 4.64 -17.22
CA TRP A 195 -5.71 4.91 -17.33
C TRP A 195 -4.90 3.62 -17.53
N ALA A 196 -5.14 2.60 -16.72
CA ALA A 196 -4.45 1.32 -16.79
C ALA A 196 -4.63 0.66 -18.17
N ARG A 197 -5.86 0.62 -18.68
CA ARG A 197 -6.17 0.10 -20.02
C ARG A 197 -5.48 0.90 -21.12
N GLY A 198 -5.54 2.24 -21.05
CA GLY A 198 -4.89 3.14 -21.99
C GLY A 198 -3.35 2.98 -22.05
N HIS A 199 -2.75 2.45 -20.97
CA HIS A 199 -1.33 2.11 -20.89
C HIS A 199 -1.04 0.64 -21.18
N GLY A 200 -2.01 -0.13 -21.70
CA GLY A 200 -1.82 -1.52 -22.15
C GLY A 200 -1.88 -2.57 -21.03
N ALA A 201 -2.45 -2.26 -19.88
CA ALA A 201 -2.75 -3.29 -18.89
C ALA A 201 -4.01 -4.06 -19.29
N SER A 202 -4.02 -5.37 -19.08
CA SER A 202 -5.18 -6.24 -19.28
C SER A 202 -6.05 -6.37 -18.04
N ALA A 203 -5.46 -6.17 -16.85
CA ALA A 203 -6.16 -6.25 -15.58
C ALA A 203 -5.67 -5.21 -14.57
N LEU A 204 -6.55 -4.81 -13.66
CA LEU A 204 -6.27 -3.95 -12.51
C LEU A 204 -6.44 -4.76 -11.22
N LEU A 205 -5.42 -4.74 -10.38
CA LEU A 205 -5.39 -5.38 -9.08
C LEU A 205 -5.44 -4.33 -7.98
N LEU A 206 -6.01 -4.71 -6.84
CA LEU A 206 -5.95 -3.95 -5.59
C LEU A 206 -6.00 -4.90 -4.39
N ASN A 207 -5.60 -4.40 -3.24
CA ASN A 207 -5.92 -5.05 -1.98
C ASN A 207 -6.64 -4.07 -1.04
N THR A 208 -7.44 -4.62 -0.13
CA THR A 208 -8.17 -3.86 0.88
C THR A 208 -8.22 -4.65 2.19
N PRO A 209 -8.18 -4.01 3.37
CA PRO A 209 -8.39 -4.70 4.63
C PRO A 209 -9.70 -5.50 4.63
N GLU A 210 -9.68 -6.71 5.19
CA GLU A 210 -10.85 -7.61 5.22
C GLU A 210 -12.08 -6.95 5.88
N GLY A 211 -11.87 -6.11 6.89
CA GLY A 211 -12.92 -5.35 7.57
C GLY A 211 -13.47 -4.14 6.82
N ASN A 212 -12.89 -3.75 5.67
CA ASN A 212 -13.34 -2.58 4.91
C ASN A 212 -14.49 -2.93 3.95
N GLY A 213 -15.67 -3.19 4.51
CA GLY A 213 -16.85 -3.61 3.75
C GLY A 213 -17.32 -2.60 2.71
N SER A 214 -17.22 -1.29 2.99
CA SER A 214 -17.63 -0.23 2.06
C SER A 214 -16.75 -0.20 0.81
N ALA A 215 -15.43 -0.30 0.97
CA ALA A 215 -14.51 -0.39 -0.16
C ALA A 215 -14.71 -1.69 -0.95
N ALA A 216 -14.87 -2.83 -0.26
CA ALA A 216 -15.12 -4.12 -0.91
C ALA A 216 -16.40 -4.10 -1.74
N ALA A 217 -17.48 -3.49 -1.23
CA ALA A 217 -18.74 -3.33 -1.97
C ALA A 217 -18.58 -2.43 -3.19
N LEU A 218 -17.84 -1.30 -3.06
CA LEU A 218 -17.51 -0.44 -4.19
C LEU A 218 -16.77 -1.22 -5.27
N TYR A 219 -15.70 -1.92 -4.92
CA TYR A 219 -14.89 -2.67 -5.89
C TYR A 219 -15.69 -3.79 -6.56
N ALA A 220 -16.50 -4.53 -5.80
CA ALA A 220 -17.37 -5.56 -6.37
C ALA A 220 -18.37 -4.96 -7.37
N SER A 221 -18.97 -3.79 -7.07
CA SER A 221 -19.89 -3.10 -7.98
C SER A 221 -19.21 -2.57 -9.26
N GLU A 222 -17.88 -2.34 -9.20
CA GLU A 222 -17.05 -1.95 -10.34
C GLU A 222 -16.40 -3.15 -11.07
N GLY A 223 -16.88 -4.37 -10.82
CA GLY A 223 -16.47 -5.58 -11.54
C GLY A 223 -15.20 -6.25 -11.03
N PHE A 224 -14.68 -5.83 -9.88
CA PHE A 224 -13.58 -6.56 -9.24
C PHE A 224 -14.08 -7.86 -8.62
N ARG A 225 -13.32 -8.93 -8.81
CA ARG A 225 -13.55 -10.24 -8.22
C ARG A 225 -12.46 -10.57 -7.23
N THR A 226 -12.81 -11.23 -6.14
CA THR A 226 -11.84 -11.70 -5.15
C THR A 226 -10.93 -12.75 -5.77
N VAL A 227 -9.62 -12.54 -5.69
CA VAL A 227 -8.58 -13.51 -6.04
C VAL A 227 -8.28 -14.39 -4.82
N THR A 228 -8.07 -13.75 -3.67
CA THR A 228 -7.88 -14.44 -2.39
C THR A 228 -8.29 -13.53 -1.24
N ARG A 229 -8.77 -14.12 -0.14
CA ARG A 229 -9.03 -13.46 1.16
C ARG A 229 -7.88 -13.71 2.15
N ASP A 230 -6.81 -14.33 1.70
CA ASP A 230 -5.71 -14.76 2.54
C ASP A 230 -4.38 -14.07 2.17
N LEU A 231 -4.44 -12.80 1.78
CA LEU A 231 -3.27 -11.92 1.76
C LEU A 231 -3.10 -11.39 3.19
N ALA A 232 -1.89 -11.47 3.75
CA ALA A 232 -1.68 -11.12 5.15
C ALA A 232 -0.46 -10.24 5.38
N VAL A 233 -0.58 -9.34 6.33
CA VAL A 233 0.54 -8.68 7.01
C VAL A 233 0.83 -9.48 8.27
N LEU A 234 2.06 -9.91 8.43
CA LEU A 234 2.55 -10.60 9.61
C LEU A 234 3.33 -9.62 10.49
N ALA A 235 3.31 -9.83 11.80
CA ALA A 235 4.06 -9.04 12.77
C ALA A 235 4.89 -9.93 13.70
N ARG A 236 6.04 -9.41 14.12
CA ARG A 236 6.79 -9.90 15.26
C ARG A 236 6.94 -8.75 16.26
N THR A 237 6.48 -8.96 17.48
CA THR A 237 6.63 -8.02 18.61
C THR A 237 7.76 -8.46 19.54
N ALA A 238 8.13 -7.57 20.45
CA ALA A 238 9.15 -7.83 21.47
C ALA A 238 8.70 -8.92 22.44
#